data_0289b30caaa1377c26bba90a15bf12aa
#
_entry.id   0289b30caaa1377c26bba90a15bf12aa
#
_cell.length_a   1.000
_cell.length_b   1.000
_cell.length_c   1.000
_cell.angle_alpha   90.00
_cell.angle_beta   90.00
_cell.angle_gamma   90.00
#
_symmetry.space_group_name_H-M   'P 1'
#
loop_
_entity.id
_entity.type
_entity.pdbx_description
1 polymer ?
#
loop_
_entity_poly.entity_id
_entity_poly.type
_entity_poly.pdbx_seq_one_letter_code
_entity_poly.pdbx_strand_id
1 'polypeptide(L)'
;MNSSIILLQLSQGGKHHCAGFNHQIICTLDGVPLVITDPVPGAHHDTFAYWWHGLDRFLDPHDTLADKGYQGLDLITLVKKLPGGELTDDEKHLNRHINHHRVVIERVIAHFKCWRVLSSIFRRPLTSYRRVFSVVRALFFWIQNHPNE
;
A
#
# COMPACT_ATOMS: atom_id res chain seq x y z
N MET A 1 11.51 -17.73 -9.80
CA MET A 1 10.63 -17.79 -8.61
C MET A 1 9.68 -16.62 -8.70
N ASN A 2 8.42 -16.89 -9.05
CA ASN A 2 7.40 -15.84 -9.00
C ASN A 2 7.04 -15.63 -7.53
N SER A 3 7.61 -14.60 -6.93
CA SER A 3 7.22 -14.22 -5.57
C SER A 3 6.00 -13.32 -5.71
N SER A 4 4.82 -13.87 -5.47
CA SER A 4 3.60 -13.07 -5.38
C SER A 4 3.79 -11.93 -4.40
N ILE A 5 3.29 -10.76 -4.74
CA ILE A 5 3.48 -9.52 -4.00
C ILE A 5 2.14 -8.89 -3.62
N ILE A 6 2.17 -8.01 -2.65
CA ILE A 6 0.99 -7.28 -2.18
C ILE A 6 1.22 -5.79 -2.39
N LEU A 7 0.24 -5.14 -3.02
CA LEU A 7 0.18 -3.70 -3.23
C LEU A 7 -0.91 -3.08 -2.36
N LEU A 8 -0.56 -2.12 -1.53
CA LEU A 8 -1.52 -1.34 -0.74
C LEU A 8 -1.16 0.13 -0.68
N GLN A 9 -2.19 0.94 -0.40
CA GLN A 9 -2.05 2.38 -0.21
C GLN A 9 -1.82 2.72 1.26
N LEU A 10 -0.86 3.59 1.50
CA LEU A 10 -0.67 4.32 2.75
C LEU A 10 -1.22 5.72 2.59
N SER A 11 -2.39 6.01 3.17
CA SER A 11 -2.97 7.35 3.21
C SER A 11 -2.58 8.08 4.48
N GLN A 12 -2.17 9.34 4.35
CA GLN A 12 -1.91 10.23 5.47
C GLN A 12 -2.87 11.43 5.43
N GLY A 13 -3.61 11.65 6.51
CA GLY A 13 -4.46 12.85 6.68
C GLY A 13 -5.92 12.72 6.25
N GLY A 14 -6.38 11.58 5.75
CA GLY A 14 -7.71 11.43 5.13
C GLY A 14 -8.94 11.57 6.03
N LYS A 15 -8.80 11.57 7.36
CA LYS A 15 -9.96 11.63 8.28
C LYS A 15 -10.34 13.04 8.77
N HIS A 16 -9.54 14.08 8.49
CA HIS A 16 -9.70 15.40 9.08
C HIS A 16 -9.75 16.54 8.07
N HIS A 17 -10.19 16.34 6.83
CA HIS A 17 -10.24 17.40 5.78
C HIS A 17 -8.93 18.17 5.60
N CYS A 18 -7.79 17.61 6.01
CA CYS A 18 -6.49 18.18 5.84
C CYS A 18 -5.86 17.68 4.54
N ALA A 19 -5.07 18.54 3.90
CA ALA A 19 -4.23 18.12 2.78
C ALA A 19 -3.30 17.01 3.24
N GLY A 20 -3.41 15.85 2.62
CA GLY A 20 -2.62 14.66 2.92
C GLY A 20 -1.84 14.17 1.71
N PHE A 21 -1.07 13.13 1.92
CA PHE A 21 -0.34 12.45 0.87
C PHE A 21 -0.69 10.97 0.84
N ASN A 22 -0.68 10.40 -0.36
CA ASN A 22 -0.81 8.98 -0.59
C ASN A 22 0.55 8.42 -1.01
N HIS A 23 0.86 7.25 -0.48
CA HIS A 23 2.02 6.44 -0.86
C HIS A 23 1.55 5.03 -1.17
N GLN A 24 2.25 4.36 -2.05
CA GLN A 24 2.00 2.95 -2.31
C GLN A 24 3.11 2.12 -1.70
N ILE A 25 2.74 1.03 -1.06
CA ILE A 25 3.66 0.09 -0.44
C ILE A 25 3.51 -1.24 -1.14
N ILE A 26 4.62 -1.80 -1.57
CA ILE A 26 4.72 -3.12 -2.16
C ILE A 26 5.57 -3.97 -1.23
N CYS A 27 5.08 -5.12 -0.86
CA CYS A 27 5.83 -6.10 -0.08
C CYS A 27 5.62 -7.52 -0.61
N THR A 28 6.47 -8.44 -0.19
CA THR A 28 6.25 -9.88 -0.40
C THR A 28 5.09 -10.37 0.45
N LEU A 29 4.59 -11.58 0.16
CA LEU A 29 3.56 -12.24 0.98
C LEU A 29 4.02 -12.49 2.43
N ASP A 30 5.32 -12.57 2.66
CA ASP A 30 5.91 -12.73 4.00
C ASP A 30 6.10 -11.40 4.74
N GLY A 31 5.78 -10.26 4.09
CA GLY A 31 5.85 -8.94 4.72
C GLY A 31 7.20 -8.25 4.60
N VAL A 32 8.05 -8.67 3.68
CA VAL A 32 9.29 -7.94 3.40
C VAL A 32 8.97 -6.74 2.51
N PRO A 33 9.19 -5.50 2.95
CA PRO A 33 8.93 -4.31 2.15
C PRO A 33 9.92 -4.22 0.99
N LEU A 34 9.39 -4.09 -0.23
CA LEU A 34 10.18 -3.99 -1.46
C LEU A 34 10.25 -2.55 -1.96
N VAL A 35 9.11 -1.86 -1.97
CA VAL A 35 8.98 -0.49 -2.48
C VAL A 35 8.04 0.31 -1.60
N ILE A 36 8.41 1.55 -1.33
CA ILE A 36 7.52 2.60 -0.82
C ILE A 36 7.66 3.79 -1.76
N THR A 37 6.58 4.16 -2.44
CA THR A 37 6.62 5.20 -3.47
C THR A 37 6.77 6.60 -2.89
N ASP A 38 7.18 7.53 -3.73
CA ASP A 38 7.16 8.96 -3.39
C ASP A 38 5.72 9.45 -3.11
N PRO A 39 5.56 10.55 -2.35
CA PRO A 39 4.25 11.10 -2.03
C PRO A 39 3.52 11.62 -3.27
N VAL A 40 2.25 11.24 -3.38
CA VAL A 40 1.29 11.83 -4.31
C VAL A 40 0.24 12.60 -3.50
N PRO A 41 -0.25 13.77 -3.97
CA PRO A 41 -1.31 14.49 -3.27
C PRO A 41 -2.51 13.60 -2.98
N GLY A 42 -3.00 13.61 -1.75
CA GLY A 42 -4.02 12.69 -1.24
C GLY A 42 -5.41 12.83 -1.86
N ALA A 43 -5.63 13.87 -2.70
CA ALA A 43 -6.85 14.03 -3.50
C ALA A 43 -6.92 13.07 -4.70
N HIS A 44 -5.81 12.44 -5.07
CA HIS A 44 -5.77 11.50 -6.18
C HIS A 44 -6.15 10.09 -5.73
N HIS A 45 -6.86 9.36 -6.59
CA HIS A 45 -7.22 7.97 -6.39
C HIS A 45 -5.98 7.05 -6.47
N ASP A 46 -6.10 5.86 -5.87
CA ASP A 46 -5.06 4.83 -5.84
C ASP A 46 -4.60 4.43 -7.23
N THR A 47 -5.54 4.32 -8.17
CA THR A 47 -5.27 4.02 -9.59
C THR A 47 -4.41 5.10 -10.26
N PHE A 48 -4.63 6.38 -9.93
CA PHE A 48 -3.77 7.46 -10.42
C PHE A 48 -2.33 7.29 -9.95
N ALA A 49 -2.13 7.03 -8.66
CA ALA A 49 -0.81 6.84 -8.09
C ALA A 49 -0.09 5.61 -8.68
N TYR A 50 -0.83 4.55 -8.97
CA TYR A 50 -0.34 3.35 -9.65
C TYR A 50 0.28 3.68 -11.02
N TRP A 51 -0.47 4.41 -11.87
CA TRP A 51 0.00 4.84 -13.18
C TRP A 51 1.10 5.90 -13.10
N TRP A 52 0.96 6.85 -12.17
CA TRP A 52 1.94 7.91 -11.96
C TRP A 52 3.33 7.39 -11.64
N HIS A 53 3.41 6.33 -10.84
CA HIS A 53 4.67 5.69 -10.48
C HIS A 53 5.12 4.63 -11.48
N GLY A 54 4.38 4.39 -12.55
CA GLY A 54 4.70 3.42 -13.59
C GLY A 54 4.73 1.99 -13.05
N LEU A 55 3.92 1.66 -12.04
CA LEU A 55 3.91 0.35 -11.41
C LEU A 55 3.41 -0.75 -12.36
N ASP A 56 2.64 -0.39 -13.36
CA ASP A 56 2.19 -1.26 -14.46
C ASP A 56 3.34 -1.93 -15.22
N ARG A 57 4.53 -1.33 -15.20
CA ARG A 57 5.73 -1.84 -15.89
C ARG A 57 6.51 -2.86 -15.06
N PHE A 58 6.25 -2.91 -13.77
CA PHE A 58 7.03 -3.72 -12.82
C PHE A 58 6.21 -4.82 -12.15
N LEU A 59 4.88 -4.65 -12.09
CA LEU A 59 3.98 -5.57 -11.42
C LEU A 59 3.30 -6.49 -12.41
N ASP A 60 3.39 -7.80 -12.17
CA ASP A 60 2.59 -8.78 -12.89
C ASP A 60 1.17 -8.78 -12.29
N PRO A 61 0.13 -8.48 -13.07
CA PRO A 61 -1.24 -8.49 -12.59
C PRO A 61 -1.67 -9.85 -12.00
N HIS A 62 -1.17 -10.94 -12.55
CA HIS A 62 -1.54 -12.29 -12.10
C HIS A 62 -0.86 -12.72 -10.80
N ASP A 63 0.21 -12.03 -10.39
CA ASP A 63 0.97 -12.31 -9.17
C ASP A 63 0.85 -11.19 -8.12
N THR A 64 0.02 -10.16 -8.38
CA THR A 64 -0.10 -9.00 -7.50
C THR A 64 -1.46 -8.97 -6.81
N LEU A 65 -1.46 -9.16 -5.49
CA LEU A 65 -2.65 -8.92 -4.66
C LEU A 65 -2.78 -7.42 -4.39
N ALA A 66 -3.99 -6.89 -4.51
CA ALA A 66 -4.25 -5.46 -4.28
C ALA A 66 -5.55 -5.23 -3.50
N ASP A 67 -5.65 -4.06 -2.87
CA ASP A 67 -6.90 -3.66 -2.20
C ASP A 67 -7.96 -3.27 -3.24
N LYS A 68 -9.21 -3.21 -2.78
CA LYS A 68 -10.37 -2.83 -3.60
C LYS A 68 -10.26 -1.47 -4.29
N GLY A 69 -9.39 -0.59 -3.80
CA GLY A 69 -9.08 0.70 -4.45
C GLY A 69 -8.42 0.57 -5.83
N TYR A 70 -7.86 -0.59 -6.13
CA TYR A 70 -7.19 -0.90 -7.40
C TYR A 70 -8.06 -1.74 -8.35
N GLN A 71 -9.36 -1.85 -8.09
CA GLN A 71 -10.27 -2.54 -9.00
C GLN A 71 -10.28 -1.88 -10.39
N GLY A 72 -10.27 -2.70 -11.44
CA GLY A 72 -10.17 -2.23 -12.82
C GLY A 72 -8.75 -2.14 -13.37
N LEU A 73 -7.74 -2.56 -12.61
CA LEU A 73 -6.33 -2.65 -13.05
C LEU A 73 -5.88 -4.09 -13.34
N ASP A 74 -6.81 -5.01 -13.49
CA ASP A 74 -6.57 -6.47 -13.68
C ASP A 74 -5.74 -7.14 -12.58
N LEU A 75 -5.52 -6.45 -11.45
CA LEU A 75 -4.84 -6.99 -10.27
C LEU A 75 -5.77 -7.93 -9.50
N ILE A 76 -5.19 -8.86 -8.74
CA ILE A 76 -5.96 -9.77 -7.90
C ILE A 76 -6.55 -9.00 -6.72
N THR A 77 -7.85 -8.73 -6.75
CA THR A 77 -8.58 -8.01 -5.71
C THR A 77 -9.72 -8.85 -5.14
N LEU A 78 -10.24 -8.42 -3.98
CA LEU A 78 -11.42 -9.05 -3.38
C LEU A 78 -12.61 -9.05 -4.35
N VAL A 79 -13.23 -10.20 -4.51
CA VAL A 79 -14.49 -10.35 -5.26
C VAL A 79 -15.63 -9.71 -4.47
N LYS A 80 -16.35 -8.79 -5.09
CA LYS A 80 -17.50 -8.14 -4.49
C LYS A 80 -18.76 -9.00 -4.66
N LYS A 81 -19.54 -9.08 -3.58
CA LYS A 81 -20.91 -9.59 -3.64
C LYS A 81 -21.78 -8.68 -4.51
N LEU A 82 -22.42 -9.25 -5.51
CA LEU A 82 -23.44 -8.52 -6.30
C LEU A 82 -24.71 -8.29 -5.47
N PRO A 83 -25.44 -7.20 -5.72
CA PRO A 83 -26.73 -6.97 -5.07
C PRO A 83 -27.68 -8.15 -5.32
N GLY A 84 -28.20 -8.78 -4.26
CA GLY A 84 -29.12 -9.93 -4.35
C GLY A 84 -28.46 -11.29 -4.66
N GLY A 85 -27.14 -11.32 -4.94
CA GLY A 85 -26.37 -12.56 -5.17
C GLY A 85 -25.66 -13.05 -3.91
N GLU A 86 -25.10 -14.26 -3.99
CA GLU A 86 -24.16 -14.78 -3.01
C GLU A 86 -22.82 -15.10 -3.69
N LEU A 87 -21.73 -14.99 -2.95
CA LEU A 87 -20.43 -15.44 -3.44
C LEU A 87 -20.42 -16.97 -3.52
N THR A 88 -19.83 -17.49 -4.57
CA THR A 88 -19.54 -18.92 -4.69
C THR A 88 -18.52 -19.35 -3.62
N ASP A 89 -18.41 -20.64 -3.38
CA ASP A 89 -17.46 -21.13 -2.37
C ASP A 89 -16.00 -20.88 -2.78
N ASP A 90 -15.70 -20.91 -4.08
CA ASP A 90 -14.38 -20.58 -4.62
C ASP A 90 -14.06 -19.07 -4.42
N GLU A 91 -15.03 -18.18 -4.66
CA GLU A 91 -14.87 -16.75 -4.39
C GLU A 91 -14.69 -16.44 -2.90
N LYS A 92 -15.40 -17.13 -2.03
CA LYS A 92 -15.21 -17.02 -0.57
C LYS A 92 -13.83 -17.51 -0.16
N HIS A 93 -13.33 -18.59 -0.80
CA HIS A 93 -12.01 -19.13 -0.53
C HIS A 93 -10.92 -18.15 -0.98
N LEU A 94 -11.04 -17.60 -2.19
CA LEU A 94 -10.15 -16.55 -2.70
C LEU A 94 -10.13 -15.32 -1.79
N ASN A 95 -11.30 -14.83 -1.39
CA ASN A 95 -11.40 -13.69 -0.50
C ASN A 95 -10.77 -13.93 0.88
N ARG A 96 -10.88 -15.16 1.43
CA ARG A 96 -10.19 -15.53 2.68
C ARG A 96 -8.67 -15.51 2.51
N HIS A 97 -8.17 -16.03 1.40
CA HIS A 97 -6.75 -16.03 1.09
C HIS A 97 -6.20 -14.61 0.97
N ILE A 98 -6.86 -13.74 0.21
CA ILE A 98 -6.49 -12.33 0.06
C ILE A 98 -6.50 -11.62 1.42
N ASN A 99 -7.54 -11.81 2.24
CA ASN A 99 -7.64 -11.19 3.55
C ASN A 99 -6.54 -11.65 4.51
N HIS A 100 -6.12 -12.92 4.44
CA HIS A 100 -5.00 -13.42 5.23
C HIS A 100 -3.71 -12.66 4.92
N HIS A 101 -3.41 -12.45 3.64
CA HIS A 101 -2.21 -11.71 3.22
C HIS A 101 -2.32 -10.20 3.49
N ARG A 102 -3.52 -9.62 3.48
CA ARG A 102 -3.72 -8.21 3.86
C ARG A 102 -3.22 -7.90 5.27
N VAL A 103 -3.38 -8.81 6.22
CA VAL A 103 -2.88 -8.64 7.59
C VAL A 103 -1.36 -8.43 7.61
N VAL A 104 -0.65 -9.10 6.72
CA VAL A 104 0.81 -8.99 6.62
C VAL A 104 1.22 -7.57 6.22
N ILE A 105 0.64 -7.04 5.14
CA ILE A 105 0.99 -5.69 4.69
C ILE A 105 0.47 -4.59 5.63
N GLU A 106 -0.66 -4.82 6.31
CA GLU A 106 -1.14 -3.90 7.35
C GLU A 106 -0.13 -3.78 8.49
N ARG A 107 0.58 -4.85 8.84
CA ARG A 107 1.71 -4.80 9.80
C ARG A 107 2.88 -3.98 9.26
N VAL A 108 3.25 -4.14 7.98
CA VAL A 108 4.29 -3.34 7.35
C VAL A 108 3.92 -1.85 7.39
N ILE A 109 2.68 -1.53 7.05
CA ILE A 109 2.15 -0.15 7.12
C ILE A 109 2.18 0.37 8.56
N ALA A 110 1.74 -0.41 9.54
CA ALA A 110 1.75 -0.03 10.95
C ALA A 110 3.17 0.24 11.44
N HIS A 111 4.12 -0.62 11.07
CA HIS A 111 5.52 -0.44 11.41
C HIS A 111 6.11 0.82 10.75
N PHE A 112 5.80 1.08 9.49
CA PHE A 112 6.22 2.32 8.84
C PHE A 112 5.59 3.56 9.49
N LYS A 113 4.32 3.49 9.91
CA LYS A 113 3.60 4.55 10.64
C LYS A 113 4.06 4.77 12.08
N CYS A 114 4.91 3.93 12.66
CA CYS A 114 5.52 4.19 13.96
C CYS A 114 6.33 5.51 13.96
N TRP A 115 6.81 5.94 12.81
CA TRP A 115 7.41 7.25 12.65
C TRP A 115 6.34 8.34 12.79
N ARG A 116 6.42 9.11 13.87
CA ARG A 116 5.41 10.11 14.22
C ARG A 116 5.11 11.12 13.11
N VAL A 117 6.07 11.43 12.28
CA VAL A 117 5.91 12.32 11.12
C VAL A 117 4.95 11.77 10.07
N LEU A 118 4.77 10.45 10.02
CA LEU A 118 3.88 9.76 9.08
C LEU A 118 2.49 9.47 9.69
N SER A 119 2.39 9.42 11.02
CA SER A 119 1.13 9.09 11.71
C SER A 119 0.37 10.32 12.23
N SER A 120 1.01 11.49 12.28
CA SER A 120 0.43 12.75 12.75
C SER A 120 0.24 13.77 11.62
N ILE A 121 -0.52 14.84 11.89
CA ILE A 121 -0.66 15.95 10.97
C ILE A 121 0.72 16.60 10.75
N PHE A 122 1.15 16.70 9.50
CA PHE A 122 2.40 17.34 9.14
C PHE A 122 2.27 18.87 9.27
N ARG A 123 2.93 19.45 10.27
CA ARG A 123 2.78 20.86 10.65
C ARG A 123 3.79 21.81 9.97
N ARG A 124 4.66 21.29 9.12
CA ARG A 124 5.63 22.08 8.35
C ARG A 124 5.08 22.36 6.94
N PRO A 125 5.68 23.29 6.18
CA PRO A 125 5.30 23.50 4.79
C PRO A 125 5.31 22.19 3.99
N LEU A 126 4.28 21.95 3.21
CA LEU A 126 4.11 20.70 2.45
C LEU A 126 5.27 20.46 1.47
N THR A 127 5.93 21.52 1.02
CA THR A 127 7.13 21.46 0.18
C THR A 127 8.31 20.71 0.85
N SER A 128 8.37 20.73 2.19
CA SER A 128 9.41 20.01 2.95
C SER A 128 9.05 18.54 3.21
N TYR A 129 7.80 18.14 3.02
CA TYR A 129 7.31 16.78 3.31
C TYR A 129 8.10 15.72 2.55
N ARG A 130 8.31 15.90 1.25
CA ARG A 130 9.04 14.95 0.42
C ARG A 130 10.44 14.63 0.95
N ARG A 131 11.17 15.65 1.43
CA ARG A 131 12.52 15.47 2.00
C ARG A 131 12.47 14.67 3.30
N VAL A 132 11.57 15.05 4.21
CA VAL A 132 11.40 14.35 5.48
C VAL A 132 10.98 12.90 5.24
N PHE A 133 10.03 12.68 4.35
CA PHE A 133 9.57 11.36 3.96
C PHE A 133 10.71 10.49 3.39
N SER A 134 11.55 11.04 2.51
CA SER A 134 12.68 10.32 1.91
C SER A 134 13.69 9.86 2.97
N VAL A 135 13.94 10.70 3.99
CA VAL A 135 14.83 10.31 5.10
C VAL A 135 14.20 9.18 5.92
N VAL A 136 12.93 9.30 6.28
CA VAL A 136 12.22 8.26 7.06
C VAL A 136 12.19 6.93 6.28
N ARG A 137 11.91 6.99 4.97
CA ARG A 137 11.91 5.82 4.10
C ARG A 137 13.28 5.15 4.05
N ALA A 138 14.34 5.92 3.90
CA ALA A 138 15.71 5.40 3.89
C ALA A 138 16.07 4.72 5.22
N LEU A 139 15.75 5.36 6.35
CA LEU A 139 15.96 4.79 7.68
C LEU A 139 15.14 3.51 7.90
N PHE A 140 13.88 3.50 7.44
CA PHE A 140 13.02 2.32 7.54
C PHE A 140 13.65 1.12 6.81
N PHE A 141 14.07 1.29 5.56
CA PHE A 141 14.74 0.21 4.82
C PHE A 141 16.09 -0.16 5.42
N TRP A 142 16.84 0.79 5.95
CA TRP A 142 18.10 0.50 6.62
C TRP A 142 17.88 -0.40 7.83
N ILE A 143 16.92 -0.09 8.70
CA ILE A 143 16.57 -0.90 9.88
C ILE A 143 16.10 -2.30 9.46
N GLN A 144 15.29 -2.42 8.39
CA GLN A 144 14.82 -3.71 7.90
C GLN A 144 15.98 -4.60 7.43
N ASN A 145 17.03 -4.01 6.87
CA ASN A 145 18.19 -4.74 6.37
C ASN A 145 19.27 -5.01 7.45
N HIS A 146 19.17 -4.34 8.61
CA HIS A 146 20.14 -4.46 9.72
C HIS A 146 19.40 -4.69 11.06
N PRO A 147 18.65 -5.80 11.20
CA PRO A 147 17.75 -5.99 12.36
C PRO A 147 18.47 -6.22 13.69
N ASN A 148 19.79 -6.43 13.70
CA ASN A 148 20.58 -6.78 14.87
C ASN A 148 21.71 -5.77 15.17
N GLU A 149 21.74 -4.62 14.53
CA GLU A 149 22.59 -3.49 14.88
C GLU A 149 21.77 -2.44 15.66
#